data_683f12cf8ea180c87bd187b9287cd5a6
#
_entry.id   683f12cf8ea180c87bd187b9287cd5a6
#
_cell.length_a   1.000
_cell.length_b   1.000
_cell.length_c   1.000
_cell.angle_alpha   90.00
_cell.angle_beta   90.00
_cell.angle_gamma   90.00
#
_symmetry.space_group_name_H-M   'P 1'
#
loop_
_entity.id
_entity.type
_entity.pdbx_description
1 polymer ?
#
loop_
_entity_poly.entity_id
_entity_poly.type
_entity_poly.pdbx_seq_one_letter_code
_entity_poly.pdbx_strand_id
1 'polypeptide(L)'
;MSENKDIQGKSTQSIGLKKSIHKSVLKDGEYHHLKNGIPSSFEGDIPFIQNAPSNIFCADLPKGYKYIGSKFVLEKDFHIVFLANSTNNKSEIGFFYPKTCSYTRVINENCLNFKTQYPIKARYKYIDCELHVYFQDGFNRNRHINLDNLPYVKVFNDTTGCLT
;
A
#
# COMPACT_ATOMS: atom_id res chain seq x y z
N MET A 1 -27.84 53.78 -3.81
CA MET A 1 -28.32 52.53 -3.23
C MET A 1 -27.99 51.43 -4.21
N SER A 2 -26.98 50.66 -3.91
CA SER A 2 -26.54 49.54 -4.74
C SER A 2 -27.27 48.28 -4.27
N GLU A 3 -28.11 47.71 -5.12
CA GLU A 3 -28.78 46.43 -4.88
C GLU A 3 -27.72 45.33 -4.84
N ASN A 4 -27.50 44.76 -3.66
CA ASN A 4 -26.80 43.47 -3.51
C ASN A 4 -27.71 42.40 -4.14
N LYS A 5 -27.38 41.98 -5.36
CA LYS A 5 -27.90 40.72 -5.89
C LYS A 5 -27.23 39.59 -5.11
N ASP A 6 -27.99 39.01 -4.19
CA ASP A 6 -27.64 37.72 -3.61
C ASP A 6 -27.47 36.70 -4.73
N ILE A 7 -26.23 36.31 -4.97
CA ILE A 7 -25.92 35.16 -5.83
C ILE A 7 -26.31 33.94 -5.00
N GLN A 8 -27.56 33.51 -5.14
CA GLN A 8 -27.95 32.20 -4.66
C GLN A 8 -27.19 31.17 -5.47
N GLY A 9 -26.11 30.70 -4.91
CA GLY A 9 -25.37 29.55 -5.45
C GLY A 9 -26.32 28.36 -5.51
N LYS A 10 -26.70 27.92 -6.72
CA LYS A 10 -27.37 26.64 -6.90
C LYS A 10 -26.52 25.57 -6.30
N SER A 11 -26.96 24.97 -5.21
CA SER A 11 -26.39 23.74 -4.66
C SER A 11 -26.60 22.64 -5.68
N THR A 12 -25.61 22.39 -6.51
CA THR A 12 -25.58 21.22 -7.40
C THR A 12 -25.17 20.03 -6.59
N GLN A 13 -26.13 19.28 -6.10
CA GLN A 13 -25.84 17.97 -5.51
C GLN A 13 -25.21 17.09 -6.58
N SER A 14 -24.02 16.57 -6.34
CA SER A 14 -23.38 15.60 -7.21
C SER A 14 -24.21 14.32 -7.25
N ILE A 15 -24.91 14.09 -8.36
CA ILE A 15 -25.82 12.95 -8.54
C ILE A 15 -25.06 11.69 -8.97
N GLY A 16 -23.79 11.85 -9.38
CA GLY A 16 -22.89 10.73 -9.63
C GLY A 16 -22.44 10.56 -11.09
N LEU A 17 -21.67 9.51 -11.30
CA LEU A 17 -21.05 9.18 -12.58
C LEU A 17 -22.01 8.41 -13.48
N LYS A 18 -22.27 8.93 -14.69
CA LYS A 18 -23.10 8.28 -15.72
C LYS A 18 -22.33 8.08 -17.02
N LYS A 19 -21.86 6.86 -17.25
CA LYS A 19 -21.06 6.50 -18.43
C LYS A 19 -21.88 6.12 -19.65
N SER A 20 -23.12 5.67 -19.48
CA SER A 20 -23.97 5.13 -20.54
C SER A 20 -24.83 6.19 -21.27
N ILE A 21 -24.72 7.44 -20.87
CA ILE A 21 -25.52 8.54 -21.42
C ILE A 21 -24.61 9.52 -22.16
N HIS A 22 -25.08 10.03 -23.32
CA HIS A 22 -24.35 11.05 -24.07
C HIS A 22 -24.18 12.33 -23.23
N LYS A 23 -23.04 12.99 -23.37
CA LYS A 23 -22.67 14.19 -22.57
C LYS A 23 -23.73 15.31 -22.61
N SER A 24 -24.43 15.48 -23.75
CA SER A 24 -25.44 16.51 -23.93
C SER A 24 -26.74 16.29 -23.13
N VAL A 25 -26.93 15.11 -22.56
CA VAL A 25 -28.14 14.72 -21.83
C VAL A 25 -27.90 14.67 -20.32
N LEU A 26 -26.69 15.00 -19.87
CA LEU A 26 -26.35 15.04 -18.45
C LEU A 26 -27.11 16.19 -17.75
N LYS A 27 -27.66 15.88 -16.59
CA LYS A 27 -28.29 16.88 -15.71
C LYS A 27 -27.23 17.60 -14.88
N ASP A 28 -27.61 18.78 -14.33
CA ASP A 28 -26.73 19.49 -13.41
C ASP A 28 -26.34 18.60 -12.23
N GLY A 29 -25.02 18.51 -11.95
CA GLY A 29 -24.47 17.65 -10.92
C GLY A 29 -24.13 16.23 -11.37
N GLU A 30 -24.49 15.80 -12.57
CA GLU A 30 -24.03 14.53 -13.16
C GLU A 30 -22.73 14.74 -13.94
N TYR A 31 -21.86 13.74 -13.95
CA TYR A 31 -20.62 13.78 -14.71
C TYR A 31 -20.40 12.47 -15.49
N HIS A 32 -19.89 12.60 -16.70
CA HIS A 32 -19.60 11.47 -17.59
C HIS A 32 -18.24 10.84 -17.30
N HIS A 33 -17.28 11.65 -16.88
CA HIS A 33 -15.91 11.25 -16.60
C HIS A 33 -15.36 12.04 -15.43
N LEU A 34 -14.82 11.33 -14.45
CA LEU A 34 -14.10 11.91 -13.32
C LEU A 34 -12.78 11.18 -13.16
N LYS A 35 -11.68 11.90 -13.40
CA LYS A 35 -10.32 11.39 -13.22
C LYS A 35 -9.67 12.15 -12.07
N ASN A 36 -9.19 11.40 -11.07
CA ASN A 36 -8.54 11.97 -9.88
C ASN A 36 -9.41 13.00 -9.14
N GLY A 37 -10.74 12.88 -9.23
CA GLY A 37 -11.68 13.72 -8.51
C GLY A 37 -12.35 12.94 -7.38
N ILE A 38 -12.50 13.60 -6.24
CA ILE A 38 -13.20 13.07 -5.07
C ILE A 38 -14.34 14.03 -4.77
N PRO A 39 -15.61 13.55 -4.68
CA PRO A 39 -16.69 14.35 -4.15
C PRO A 39 -16.43 14.63 -2.66
N SER A 40 -16.53 15.86 -2.27
CA SER A 40 -16.31 16.33 -0.91
C SER A 40 -17.38 17.38 -0.55
N SER A 41 -17.55 17.67 0.73
CA SER A 41 -18.38 18.77 1.20
C SER A 41 -17.71 19.45 2.38
N PHE A 42 -17.83 20.78 2.46
CA PHE A 42 -17.55 21.50 3.70
C PHE A 42 -18.80 21.47 4.56
N GLU A 43 -18.68 21.03 5.80
CA GLU A 43 -19.74 21.03 6.81
C GLU A 43 -21.08 20.36 6.37
N GLY A 44 -21.03 19.52 5.33
CA GLY A 44 -22.18 18.74 4.87
C GLY A 44 -23.15 19.45 3.92
N ASP A 45 -23.03 20.75 3.69
CA ASP A 45 -24.07 21.50 2.99
C ASP A 45 -23.81 21.73 1.48
N ILE A 46 -22.57 21.90 1.06
CA ILE A 46 -22.27 22.17 -0.35
C ILE A 46 -21.33 21.11 -0.90
N PRO A 47 -21.82 20.16 -1.71
CA PRO A 47 -20.97 19.19 -2.37
C PRO A 47 -20.14 19.87 -3.48
N PHE A 48 -18.87 19.57 -3.51
CA PHE A 48 -17.96 19.98 -4.57
C PHE A 48 -17.03 18.83 -4.97
N ILE A 49 -16.44 18.93 -6.15
CA ILE A 49 -15.44 17.98 -6.60
C ILE A 49 -14.06 18.61 -6.42
N GLN A 50 -13.21 17.96 -5.64
CA GLN A 50 -11.81 18.35 -5.48
C GLN A 50 -10.90 17.32 -6.13
N ASN A 51 -9.68 17.72 -6.44
CA ASN A 51 -8.68 16.77 -6.91
C ASN A 51 -8.32 15.78 -5.80
N ALA A 52 -8.23 14.51 -6.17
CA ALA A 52 -7.66 13.52 -5.26
C ALA A 52 -6.22 13.95 -4.88
N PRO A 53 -5.84 13.83 -3.61
CA PRO A 53 -4.46 14.10 -3.20
C PRO A 53 -3.49 13.30 -4.07
N SER A 54 -2.45 13.94 -4.58
CA SER A 54 -1.41 13.25 -5.32
C SER A 54 -0.60 12.35 -4.38
N ASN A 55 -0.06 11.26 -4.92
CA ASN A 55 0.90 10.46 -4.19
C ASN A 55 2.17 11.29 -3.94
N ILE A 56 2.61 11.35 -2.70
CA ILE A 56 3.86 11.97 -2.32
C ILE A 56 4.92 10.88 -2.31
N PHE A 57 6.08 11.16 -2.92
CA PHE A 57 7.24 10.30 -2.79
C PHE A 57 7.66 10.26 -1.31
N CYS A 58 7.76 9.06 -0.76
CA CYS A 58 7.95 8.89 0.66
C CYS A 58 9.31 8.26 1.00
N ALA A 59 9.69 7.17 0.33
CA ALA A 59 10.98 6.52 0.57
C ALA A 59 11.47 5.73 -0.63
N ASP A 60 12.78 5.65 -0.78
CA ASP A 60 13.43 4.77 -1.74
C ASP A 60 13.55 3.35 -1.20
N LEU A 61 13.32 2.39 -2.07
CA LEU A 61 13.67 1.00 -1.79
C LEU A 61 15.20 0.80 -1.88
N PRO A 62 15.77 -0.18 -1.17
CA PRO A 62 17.18 -0.53 -1.31
C PRO A 62 17.55 -0.79 -2.77
N LYS A 63 18.70 -0.26 -3.21
CA LYS A 63 19.16 -0.36 -4.60
C LYS A 63 19.21 -1.82 -5.08
N GLY A 64 18.66 -2.05 -6.28
CA GLY A 64 18.63 -3.37 -6.91
C GLY A 64 17.50 -4.28 -6.45
N TYR A 65 16.70 -3.87 -5.47
CA TYR A 65 15.53 -4.61 -5.04
C TYR A 65 14.27 -4.14 -5.75
N LYS A 66 13.39 -5.10 -6.05
CA LYS A 66 12.04 -4.85 -6.57
C LYS A 66 11.01 -5.23 -5.52
N TYR A 67 9.99 -4.42 -5.39
CA TYR A 67 8.83 -4.70 -4.57
C TYR A 67 8.02 -5.85 -5.17
N ILE A 68 7.68 -6.84 -4.34
CA ILE A 68 6.90 -8.03 -4.72
C ILE A 68 5.67 -8.27 -3.84
N GLY A 69 5.50 -7.50 -2.80
CA GLY A 69 4.30 -7.57 -1.96
C GLY A 69 4.46 -6.84 -0.64
N SER A 70 3.34 -6.53 -0.02
CA SER A 70 3.32 -6.00 1.35
C SER A 70 2.07 -6.41 2.11
N LYS A 71 2.15 -6.26 3.43
CA LYS A 71 1.02 -6.41 4.34
C LYS A 71 1.04 -5.28 5.37
N PHE A 72 -0.03 -4.50 5.42
CA PHE A 72 -0.21 -3.48 6.45
C PHE A 72 -0.54 -4.12 7.80
N VAL A 73 0.15 -3.68 8.85
CA VAL A 73 -0.05 -4.06 10.25
C VAL A 73 -0.73 -2.90 10.96
N LEU A 74 -2.02 -3.08 11.23
CA LEU A 74 -2.88 -2.01 11.72
C LEU A 74 -2.47 -1.52 13.12
N GLU A 75 -2.09 -2.43 14.00
CA GLU A 75 -1.80 -2.15 15.41
C GLU A 75 -0.55 -1.31 15.62
N LYS A 76 0.42 -1.41 14.70
CA LYS A 76 1.70 -0.69 14.78
C LYS A 76 1.89 0.32 13.66
N ASP A 77 0.91 0.48 12.76
CA ASP A 77 0.86 1.45 11.66
C ASP A 77 2.10 1.42 10.75
N PHE A 78 2.50 0.21 10.34
CA PHE A 78 3.56 0.00 9.37
C PHE A 78 3.21 -1.10 8.35
N HIS A 79 3.95 -1.13 7.25
CA HIS A 79 3.87 -2.21 6.26
C HIS A 79 5.04 -3.17 6.42
N ILE A 80 4.73 -4.47 6.43
CA ILE A 80 5.72 -5.51 6.16
C ILE A 80 5.89 -5.53 4.64
N VAL A 81 7.11 -5.31 4.17
CA VAL A 81 7.44 -5.22 2.75
C VAL A 81 8.34 -6.37 2.35
N PHE A 82 8.01 -7.00 1.23
CA PHE A 82 8.76 -8.10 0.65
C PHE A 82 9.46 -7.63 -0.62
N LEU A 83 10.76 -7.85 -0.69
CA LEU A 83 11.61 -7.39 -1.77
C LEU A 83 12.43 -8.54 -2.34
N ALA A 84 12.64 -8.53 -3.66
CA ALA A 84 13.50 -9.48 -4.35
C ALA A 84 14.54 -8.75 -5.19
N ASN A 85 15.78 -9.25 -5.15
CA ASN A 85 16.85 -8.78 -6.00
C ASN A 85 17.22 -9.87 -7.00
N SER A 86 16.94 -9.63 -8.28
CA SER A 86 17.20 -10.59 -9.34
C SER A 86 18.69 -10.71 -9.71
N THR A 87 19.51 -9.73 -9.37
CA THR A 87 20.93 -9.69 -9.75
C THR A 87 21.78 -10.58 -8.83
N ASN A 88 21.52 -10.54 -7.52
CA ASN A 88 22.31 -11.29 -6.54
C ASN A 88 21.53 -12.42 -5.86
N ASN A 89 20.29 -12.70 -6.32
CA ASN A 89 19.36 -13.68 -5.73
C ASN A 89 19.04 -13.46 -4.25
N LYS A 90 19.31 -12.28 -3.71
CA LYS A 90 18.93 -11.94 -2.35
C LYS A 90 17.46 -11.55 -2.26
N SER A 91 16.89 -11.91 -1.15
CA SER A 91 15.51 -11.61 -0.80
C SER A 91 15.47 -10.87 0.52
N GLU A 92 14.56 -9.93 0.67
CA GLU A 92 14.52 -9.07 1.83
C GLU A 92 13.10 -8.93 2.37
N ILE A 93 12.98 -8.93 3.68
CA ILE A 93 11.77 -8.53 4.41
C ILE A 93 12.15 -7.33 5.28
N GLY A 94 11.34 -6.28 5.22
CA GLY A 94 11.56 -5.09 6.02
C GLY A 94 10.25 -4.44 6.45
N PHE A 95 10.37 -3.44 7.30
CA PHE A 95 9.26 -2.60 7.76
C PHE A 95 9.33 -1.24 7.08
N PHE A 96 8.21 -0.82 6.54
CA PHE A 96 8.04 0.51 6.00
C PHE A 96 7.04 1.28 6.86
N TYR A 97 7.45 2.43 7.36
CA TYR A 97 6.67 3.33 8.21
C TYR A 97 6.18 4.52 7.40
N PRO A 98 4.88 4.57 7.02
CA PRO A 98 4.35 5.66 6.18
C PRO A 98 4.45 7.04 6.82
N LYS A 99 4.28 7.12 8.15
CA LYS A 99 4.31 8.41 8.87
C LYS A 99 5.68 9.08 8.86
N THR A 100 6.75 8.30 8.93
CA THR A 100 8.13 8.81 8.97
C THR A 100 8.85 8.66 7.64
N CYS A 101 8.18 8.05 6.65
CA CYS A 101 8.77 7.73 5.35
C CYS A 101 10.09 6.96 5.48
N SER A 102 10.17 6.05 6.43
CA SER A 102 11.39 5.28 6.71
C SER A 102 11.20 3.80 6.42
N TYR A 103 12.28 3.18 5.96
CA TYR A 103 12.36 1.75 5.71
C TYR A 103 13.43 1.13 6.60
N THR A 104 13.08 0.06 7.31
CA THR A 104 13.98 -0.70 8.16
C THR A 104 14.06 -2.13 7.66
N ARG A 105 15.27 -2.58 7.36
CA ARG A 105 15.55 -3.97 6.98
C ARG A 105 15.44 -4.86 8.21
N VAL A 106 14.75 -5.99 8.07
CA VAL A 106 14.62 -7.03 9.11
C VAL A 106 15.40 -8.27 8.74
N ILE A 107 15.20 -8.79 7.52
CA ILE A 107 15.86 -9.99 7.01
C ILE A 107 16.38 -9.72 5.61
N ASN A 108 17.59 -10.17 5.30
CA ASN A 108 18.15 -10.10 3.96
C ASN A 108 18.97 -11.37 3.67
N GLU A 109 18.29 -12.39 3.12
CA GLU A 109 18.85 -13.72 2.98
C GLU A 109 18.49 -14.36 1.64
N ASN A 110 19.40 -15.21 1.13
CA ASN A 110 19.15 -15.98 -0.09
C ASN A 110 18.09 -17.08 0.12
N CYS A 111 17.97 -17.58 1.34
CA CYS A 111 17.05 -18.65 1.72
C CYS A 111 15.60 -18.30 1.54
N LEU A 112 15.25 -17.02 1.56
CA LEU A 112 13.89 -16.57 1.26
C LEU A 112 13.52 -16.88 -0.20
N ASN A 113 14.51 -16.91 -1.11
CA ASN A 113 14.37 -17.31 -2.51
C ASN A 113 13.19 -16.66 -3.24
N PHE A 114 12.92 -15.39 -2.95
CA PHE A 114 11.86 -14.64 -3.63
C PHE A 114 12.25 -14.36 -5.08
N LYS A 115 11.28 -14.40 -5.95
CA LYS A 115 11.45 -14.09 -7.37
C LYS A 115 10.56 -12.92 -7.76
N THR A 116 11.07 -12.05 -8.62
CA THR A 116 10.35 -10.83 -9.03
C THR A 116 9.08 -11.10 -9.82
N GLN A 117 8.91 -12.30 -10.38
CA GLN A 117 7.73 -12.71 -11.14
C GLN A 117 6.59 -13.21 -10.25
N TYR A 118 6.88 -13.56 -8.99
CA TYR A 118 5.91 -14.19 -8.10
C TYR A 118 5.55 -13.23 -6.95
N PRO A 119 4.41 -12.54 -7.02
CA PRO A 119 3.99 -11.62 -5.98
C PRO A 119 3.63 -12.37 -4.70
N ILE A 120 4.04 -11.80 -3.56
CA ILE A 120 3.79 -12.37 -2.24
C ILE A 120 2.42 -11.91 -1.72
N LYS A 121 1.65 -12.88 -1.22
CA LYS A 121 0.45 -12.66 -0.40
C LYS A 121 0.77 -13.01 1.04
N ALA A 122 0.52 -12.08 1.96
CA ALA A 122 0.83 -12.27 3.38
C ALA A 122 -0.38 -11.98 4.28
N ARG A 123 -0.38 -12.68 5.42
CA ARG A 123 -1.26 -12.43 6.57
C ARG A 123 -0.41 -12.38 7.83
N TYR A 124 -0.85 -11.65 8.83
CA TYR A 124 -0.19 -11.60 10.12
C TYR A 124 -1.16 -11.92 11.25
N LYS A 125 -0.60 -12.31 12.37
CA LYS A 125 -1.30 -12.51 13.62
C LYS A 125 -0.33 -12.21 14.77
N TYR A 126 -0.82 -11.56 15.82
CA TYR A 126 -0.12 -11.49 17.09
C TYR A 126 -0.42 -12.74 17.91
N ILE A 127 0.63 -13.40 18.39
CA ILE A 127 0.58 -14.53 19.30
C ILE A 127 1.54 -14.20 20.43
N ASP A 128 1.04 -14.17 21.67
CA ASP A 128 1.84 -13.83 22.86
C ASP A 128 2.63 -12.51 22.74
N CYS A 129 1.99 -11.50 22.11
CA CYS A 129 2.57 -10.18 21.80
C CYS A 129 3.65 -10.19 20.72
N GLU A 130 3.95 -11.31 20.07
CA GLU A 130 4.90 -11.43 18.97
C GLU A 130 4.22 -11.41 17.61
N LEU A 131 4.86 -10.78 16.62
CA LEU A 131 4.34 -10.62 15.27
C LEU A 131 4.68 -11.84 14.40
N HIS A 132 3.72 -12.70 14.21
CA HIS A 132 3.80 -13.86 13.33
C HIS A 132 3.28 -13.54 11.93
N VAL A 133 4.06 -13.82 10.90
CA VAL A 133 3.72 -13.54 9.51
C VAL A 133 3.69 -14.82 8.71
N TYR A 134 2.58 -15.04 8.03
CA TYR A 134 2.35 -16.16 7.12
C TYR A 134 2.34 -15.63 5.70
N PHE A 135 3.16 -16.18 4.82
CA PHE A 135 3.23 -15.69 3.44
C PHE A 135 3.45 -16.80 2.43
N GLN A 136 3.01 -16.52 1.20
CA GLN A 136 3.15 -17.40 0.05
C GLN A 136 3.33 -16.58 -1.23
N ASP A 137 4.09 -17.11 -2.17
CA ASP A 137 4.34 -16.54 -3.48
C ASP A 137 3.90 -17.47 -4.64
N GLY A 138 3.40 -18.67 -4.33
CA GLY A 138 3.03 -19.67 -5.34
C GLY A 138 4.22 -20.38 -6.00
N PHE A 139 5.45 -19.98 -5.71
CA PHE A 139 6.67 -20.62 -6.18
C PHE A 139 7.36 -21.43 -5.08
N ASN A 140 7.53 -20.83 -3.91
CA ASN A 140 8.04 -21.49 -2.72
C ASN A 140 6.91 -22.15 -1.92
N ARG A 141 7.25 -23.02 -0.98
CA ARG A 141 6.28 -23.54 0.01
C ARG A 141 5.75 -22.38 0.87
N ASN A 142 4.55 -22.54 1.41
CA ASN A 142 4.00 -21.61 2.39
C ASN A 142 4.94 -21.50 3.58
N ARG A 143 5.18 -20.27 4.02
CA ARG A 143 6.13 -19.96 5.09
C ARG A 143 5.48 -19.21 6.22
N HIS A 144 6.04 -19.43 7.38
CA HIS A 144 5.71 -18.71 8.60
C HIS A 144 7.01 -18.21 9.23
N ILE A 145 6.97 -16.99 9.73
CA ILE A 145 8.10 -16.37 10.43
C ILE A 145 7.59 -15.53 11.59
N ASN A 146 8.31 -15.57 12.70
CA ASN A 146 8.12 -14.64 13.81
C ASN A 146 9.09 -13.47 13.64
N LEU A 147 8.58 -12.28 13.36
CA LEU A 147 9.41 -11.09 13.09
C LEU A 147 9.92 -10.39 14.34
N ASP A 148 9.30 -10.63 15.49
CA ASP A 148 9.75 -10.07 16.77
C ASP A 148 10.79 -11.00 17.46
N ASN A 149 10.82 -12.29 17.08
CA ASN A 149 11.77 -13.26 17.61
C ASN A 149 12.38 -14.07 16.46
N LEU A 150 13.31 -13.44 15.73
CA LEU A 150 14.03 -14.10 14.67
C LEU A 150 15.06 -15.07 15.26
N PRO A 151 15.10 -16.32 14.78
CA PRO A 151 16.12 -17.26 15.23
C PRO A 151 17.51 -16.85 14.69
N TYR A 152 18.20 -15.97 15.39
CA TYR A 152 19.60 -15.69 15.15
C TYR A 152 20.48 -16.83 15.69
N VAL A 153 20.30 -18.02 15.18
CA VAL A 153 21.29 -19.06 15.40
C VAL A 153 22.34 -18.89 14.32
N LYS A 154 23.49 -18.33 14.68
CA LYS A 154 24.72 -18.39 13.88
C LYS A 154 25.26 -19.81 13.86
N VAL A 155 24.50 -20.75 13.38
CA VAL A 155 25.02 -22.05 12.97
C VAL A 155 25.03 -22.01 11.45
N PHE A 156 26.14 -21.53 10.91
CA PHE A 156 26.47 -21.72 9.51
C PHE A 156 26.66 -23.22 9.28
N ASN A 157 25.66 -23.87 8.76
CA ASN A 157 25.89 -25.12 8.07
C ASN A 157 26.42 -24.74 6.70
N ASP A 158 27.70 -25.07 6.44
CA ASP A 158 28.53 -24.56 5.37
C ASP A 158 28.08 -24.84 3.94
N THR A 159 26.95 -25.47 3.71
CA THR A 159 26.52 -25.85 2.36
C THR A 159 25.37 -25.06 1.78
N THR A 160 24.53 -24.42 2.57
CA THR A 160 23.37 -23.68 2.04
C THR A 160 23.22 -22.28 2.58
N GLY A 161 23.90 -21.91 3.65
CA GLY A 161 23.80 -20.60 4.29
C GLY A 161 22.40 -20.26 4.81
N CYS A 162 21.54 -21.25 4.91
CA CYS A 162 20.15 -21.08 5.33
C CYS A 162 19.95 -21.59 6.74
N LEU A 163 19.26 -20.79 7.56
CA LEU A 163 18.77 -21.22 8.85
C LEU A 163 17.70 -22.30 8.65
N THR A 164 17.89 -23.47 9.19
CA THR A 164 16.90 -24.55 9.23
C THR A 164 16.07 -24.47 10.50
#